data_1fb6a3d7c38c39a4272952c39dc7f264
#
_entry.id   1fb6a3d7c38c39a4272952c39dc7f264
#
_cell.length_a   1.000
_cell.length_b   1.000
_cell.length_c   1.000
_cell.angle_alpha   90.00
_cell.angle_beta   90.00
_cell.angle_gamma   90.00
#
_symmetry.space_group_name_H-M   'P 1'
#
loop_
_entity.id
_entity.type
_entity.pdbx_description
1 polymer ?
#
loop_
_entity_poly.entity_id
_entity_poly.type
_entity_poly.pdbx_seq_one_letter_code
_entity_poly.pdbx_strand_id
1 'polypeptide(L)'
;MGRTNNSHSIFWMVIMGLLVGFLISVVRENIQLKRRARVAAASKFDEVMYYINTMYVDTVAVHDIEEDAIVAMMDELDPHSQYISLEEFNAVNDPLLGSFEGIGVQFRIVDDTVAIVNTIKGGPSERVGIMAGDRIVFVNDSLIAGIKIQNDSVMRLLKGPRGTQVKVKNYRRGIDGLLDFTITRDVIPTYSVDVAYMLDKETGYIKLSKFSATTYKEFAEAAKKLKKQGMKKLVFDLRGNAGGYLSAAVDIADEFLPKGSLVVFTEGRSRPRATFNARKKGNLEDMTVAVLIDGESASASEIVAGALQDNDRGTIVGRRSFGKGLVQEQIMLNDQSAIRLTVARYYTPTGRCIQKPFDGNKEDYLLESYDRYENGELFSVDSIHFADSLKYTTPKGKTVYGGGGIMPDVYVPLINDSTEYFFNRIVNLGILYQYAFDYCDRNRQELAAFKTVDAFDKSFKVSDRMFNELVAQAEKKGVKGSEKEKQVARKESNILLKAYIARNLFDDEGFYPLYQPMDDILQKAMEVLDDEKKSEK
;
A
#
# COMPACT_ATOMS: atom_id res chain seq x y z
N MET A 1 10.00 -99.06 -13.89
CA MET A 1 8.74 -98.48 -14.27
C MET A 1 8.20 -97.69 -13.08
N GLY A 2 8.53 -96.46 -12.99
CA GLY A 2 8.15 -95.58 -11.86
C GLY A 2 7.10 -94.61 -12.28
N ARG A 3 5.87 -94.76 -11.75
CA ARG A 3 4.90 -93.64 -11.71
C ARG A 3 5.18 -92.81 -10.47
N THR A 4 5.91 -91.76 -10.64
CA THR A 4 6.21 -90.82 -9.57
C THR A 4 4.98 -89.93 -9.31
N ASN A 5 4.66 -89.81 -8.05
CA ASN A 5 3.59 -89.08 -7.41
C ASN A 5 3.48 -87.60 -7.83
N ASN A 6 2.65 -87.28 -8.84
CA ASN A 6 2.29 -85.85 -9.16
C ASN A 6 1.24 -85.28 -8.20
N SER A 7 0.62 -86.12 -7.35
CA SER A 7 -0.45 -85.67 -6.42
C SER A 7 0.06 -84.77 -5.27
N HIS A 8 1.27 -85.00 -4.77
CA HIS A 8 1.86 -84.17 -3.72
C HIS A 8 2.22 -82.75 -4.20
N SER A 9 2.68 -82.59 -5.43
CA SER A 9 3.01 -81.28 -5.97
C SER A 9 1.79 -80.40 -6.22
N ILE A 10 0.68 -81.07 -6.70
CA ILE A 10 -0.62 -80.39 -6.89
C ILE A 10 -1.23 -79.95 -5.54
N PHE A 11 -1.14 -80.80 -4.51
CA PHE A 11 -1.60 -80.50 -3.16
C PHE A 11 -0.85 -79.30 -2.55
N TRP A 12 0.46 -79.21 -2.67
CA TRP A 12 1.27 -78.07 -2.20
C TRP A 12 1.02 -76.80 -2.99
N MET A 13 0.76 -76.85 -4.30
CA MET A 13 0.36 -75.72 -5.12
C MET A 13 -1.00 -75.16 -4.72
N VAL A 14 -1.97 -75.99 -4.40
CA VAL A 14 -3.29 -75.53 -3.92
C VAL A 14 -3.20 -74.92 -2.55
N ILE A 15 -2.41 -75.49 -1.61
CA ILE A 15 -2.17 -74.86 -0.28
C ILE A 15 -1.46 -73.54 -0.41
N MET A 16 -0.42 -73.45 -1.25
CA MET A 16 0.27 -72.15 -1.50
C MET A 16 -0.67 -71.10 -2.11
N GLY A 17 -1.52 -71.48 -3.05
CA GLY A 17 -2.55 -70.62 -3.63
C GLY A 17 -3.54 -70.09 -2.59
N LEU A 18 -4.00 -70.93 -1.67
CA LEU A 18 -4.89 -70.55 -0.56
C LEU A 18 -4.19 -69.65 0.45
N LEU A 19 -2.92 -69.94 0.78
CA LEU A 19 -2.11 -69.08 1.67
C LEU A 19 -1.84 -67.69 1.08
N VAL A 20 -1.51 -67.64 -0.22
CA VAL A 20 -1.32 -66.35 -0.93
C VAL A 20 -2.64 -65.59 -1.01
N GLY A 21 -3.76 -66.24 -1.31
CA GLY A 21 -5.09 -65.63 -1.30
C GLY A 21 -5.48 -65.09 0.07
N PHE A 22 -5.19 -65.86 1.14
CA PHE A 22 -5.42 -65.42 2.51
C PHE A 22 -4.53 -64.22 2.88
N LEU A 23 -3.24 -64.25 2.52
CA LEU A 23 -2.32 -63.14 2.77
C LEU A 23 -2.76 -61.87 2.05
N ILE A 24 -3.19 -61.97 0.80
CA ILE A 24 -3.75 -60.84 0.03
C ILE A 24 -5.01 -60.28 0.69
N SER A 25 -5.90 -61.16 1.20
CA SER A 25 -7.11 -60.74 1.92
C SER A 25 -6.76 -59.97 3.21
N VAL A 26 -5.85 -60.50 4.03
CA VAL A 26 -5.40 -59.88 5.28
C VAL A 26 -4.70 -58.51 5.01
N VAL A 27 -3.88 -58.45 3.95
CA VAL A 27 -3.25 -57.20 3.55
C VAL A 27 -4.30 -56.17 3.08
N ARG A 28 -5.27 -56.57 2.29
CA ARG A 28 -6.40 -55.70 1.88
C ARG A 28 -7.21 -55.21 3.09
N GLU A 29 -7.52 -56.10 4.01
CA GLU A 29 -8.28 -55.75 5.22
C GLU A 29 -7.52 -54.80 6.12
N ASN A 30 -6.21 -54.99 6.31
CA ASN A 30 -5.34 -54.08 7.04
C ASN A 30 -5.20 -52.69 6.37
N ILE A 31 -5.15 -52.64 5.05
CA ILE A 31 -5.14 -51.37 4.28
C ILE A 31 -6.48 -50.65 4.46
N GLN A 32 -7.61 -51.41 4.39
CA GLN A 32 -8.93 -50.82 4.62
C GLN A 32 -9.13 -50.34 6.07
N LEU A 33 -8.66 -51.09 7.06
CA LEU A 33 -8.72 -50.72 8.47
C LEU A 33 -7.85 -49.45 8.74
N LYS A 34 -6.66 -49.38 8.19
CA LYS A 34 -5.81 -48.16 8.27
C LYS A 34 -6.45 -46.98 7.55
N ARG A 35 -7.11 -47.15 6.42
CA ARG A 35 -7.87 -46.10 5.74
C ARG A 35 -9.07 -45.64 6.58
N ARG A 36 -9.87 -46.58 7.15
CA ARG A 36 -11.01 -46.26 8.03
C ARG A 36 -10.55 -45.54 9.32
N ALA A 37 -9.44 -45.97 9.91
CA ALA A 37 -8.85 -45.30 11.06
C ALA A 37 -8.33 -43.89 10.74
N ARG A 38 -7.78 -43.67 9.55
CA ARG A 38 -7.40 -42.32 9.08
C ARG A 38 -8.62 -41.42 8.87
N VAL A 39 -9.68 -41.93 8.25
CA VAL A 39 -10.93 -41.19 8.03
C VAL A 39 -11.66 -40.92 9.37
N ALA A 40 -11.63 -41.85 10.32
CA ALA A 40 -12.24 -41.66 11.65
C ALA A 40 -11.47 -40.65 12.54
N ALA A 41 -10.19 -40.40 12.25
CA ALA A 41 -9.37 -39.38 12.92
C ALA A 41 -9.29 -38.07 12.12
N ALA A 42 -9.83 -38.03 10.90
CA ALA A 42 -9.86 -36.87 10.03
C ALA A 42 -10.91 -35.85 10.48
N SER A 43 -10.64 -34.59 10.26
CA SER A 43 -11.64 -33.54 10.45
C SER A 43 -12.80 -33.74 9.47
N LYS A 44 -13.97 -33.18 9.74
CA LYS A 44 -15.09 -33.20 8.77
C LYS A 44 -14.67 -32.67 7.40
N PHE A 45 -13.76 -31.71 7.40
CA PHE A 45 -13.21 -31.13 6.16
C PHE A 45 -12.44 -32.17 5.35
N ASP A 46 -11.51 -32.91 5.98
CA ASP A 46 -10.76 -33.98 5.31
C ASP A 46 -11.67 -35.09 4.75
N GLU A 47 -12.73 -35.40 5.49
CA GLU A 47 -13.72 -36.40 5.06
C GLU A 47 -14.47 -35.94 3.80
N VAL A 48 -14.92 -34.69 3.77
CA VAL A 48 -15.61 -34.10 2.59
C VAL A 48 -14.66 -34.05 1.40
N MET A 49 -13.43 -33.59 1.56
CA MET A 49 -12.42 -33.56 0.50
C MET A 49 -12.11 -34.96 -0.05
N TYR A 50 -12.05 -35.97 0.84
CA TYR A 50 -11.90 -37.37 0.40
C TYR A 50 -13.05 -37.83 -0.49
N TYR A 51 -14.31 -37.54 -0.14
CA TYR A 51 -15.46 -37.93 -0.95
C TYR A 51 -15.53 -37.16 -2.27
N ILE A 52 -15.22 -35.90 -2.29
CA ILE A 52 -15.12 -35.09 -3.51
C ILE A 52 -14.10 -35.73 -4.46
N ASN A 53 -12.88 -35.99 -3.98
CA ASN A 53 -11.81 -36.53 -4.80
C ASN A 53 -12.06 -37.99 -5.28
N THR A 54 -12.84 -38.81 -4.53
CA THR A 54 -13.00 -40.23 -4.83
C THR A 54 -14.32 -40.59 -5.43
N MET A 55 -15.39 -39.83 -5.23
CA MET A 55 -16.76 -40.20 -5.56
C MET A 55 -17.47 -39.18 -6.47
N TYR A 56 -16.93 -37.98 -6.64
CA TYR A 56 -17.54 -37.00 -7.55
C TYR A 56 -17.52 -37.51 -8.99
N VAL A 57 -18.56 -37.22 -9.78
CA VAL A 57 -18.79 -37.77 -11.12
C VAL A 57 -17.71 -37.37 -12.12
N ASP A 58 -17.16 -36.14 -12.00
CA ASP A 58 -16.13 -35.64 -12.88
C ASP A 58 -14.78 -35.46 -12.14
N THR A 59 -13.69 -35.38 -12.89
CA THR A 59 -12.38 -35.04 -12.31
C THR A 59 -12.36 -33.59 -11.86
N VAL A 60 -11.96 -33.36 -10.61
CA VAL A 60 -11.85 -32.02 -10.02
C VAL A 60 -10.39 -31.68 -9.74
N ALA A 61 -10.04 -30.41 -9.85
CA ALA A 61 -8.78 -29.85 -9.38
C ALA A 61 -8.88 -29.69 -7.85
N VAL A 62 -8.46 -30.71 -7.11
CA VAL A 62 -8.58 -30.75 -5.64
C VAL A 62 -7.86 -29.58 -4.99
N HIS A 63 -6.71 -29.18 -5.53
CA HIS A 63 -5.92 -28.05 -5.04
C HIS A 63 -6.71 -26.73 -5.11
N ASP A 64 -7.39 -26.46 -6.22
CA ASP A 64 -8.18 -25.23 -6.38
C ASP A 64 -9.34 -25.18 -5.37
N ILE A 65 -9.99 -26.33 -5.12
CA ILE A 65 -11.05 -26.42 -4.11
C ILE A 65 -10.50 -26.20 -2.69
N GLU A 66 -9.30 -26.71 -2.39
CA GLU A 66 -8.64 -26.49 -1.10
C GLU A 66 -8.32 -24.99 -0.90
N GLU A 67 -7.79 -24.33 -1.91
CA GLU A 67 -7.50 -22.88 -1.85
C GLU A 67 -8.79 -22.06 -1.67
N ASP A 68 -9.83 -22.32 -2.46
CA ASP A 68 -11.13 -21.65 -2.33
C ASP A 68 -11.74 -21.84 -0.93
N ALA A 69 -11.62 -23.03 -0.37
CA ALA A 69 -12.09 -23.33 0.98
C ALA A 69 -11.29 -22.57 2.04
N ILE A 70 -9.95 -22.46 1.90
CA ILE A 70 -9.10 -21.69 2.81
C ILE A 70 -9.45 -20.21 2.73
N VAL A 71 -9.64 -19.66 1.53
CA VAL A 71 -10.10 -18.27 1.35
C VAL A 71 -11.41 -18.05 2.08
N ALA A 72 -12.40 -18.92 1.87
CA ALA A 72 -13.70 -18.84 2.55
C ALA A 72 -13.57 -18.89 4.09
N MET A 73 -12.69 -19.76 4.63
CA MET A 73 -12.42 -19.80 6.09
C MET A 73 -11.79 -18.51 6.61
N MET A 74 -10.87 -17.91 5.86
CA MET A 74 -10.27 -16.64 6.26
C MET A 74 -11.30 -15.51 6.22
N ASP A 75 -12.23 -15.59 5.27
CA ASP A 75 -13.30 -14.61 5.12
C ASP A 75 -14.28 -14.57 6.29
N GLU A 76 -14.46 -15.67 7.01
CA GLU A 76 -15.31 -15.74 8.22
C GLU A 76 -14.67 -15.11 9.48
N LEU A 77 -13.38 -14.75 9.46
CA LEU A 77 -12.68 -14.28 10.66
C LEU A 77 -12.77 -12.77 10.83
N ASP A 78 -12.14 -12.03 9.94
CA ASP A 78 -12.10 -10.57 9.92
C ASP A 78 -11.66 -10.06 8.54
N PRO A 79 -11.85 -8.76 8.21
CA PRO A 79 -11.53 -8.21 6.89
C PRO A 79 -10.03 -8.19 6.53
N HIS A 80 -9.16 -8.49 7.47
CA HIS A 80 -7.72 -8.36 7.33
C HIS A 80 -6.97 -9.70 7.37
N SER A 81 -7.59 -10.76 7.91
CA SER A 81 -7.07 -12.13 7.80
C SER A 81 -7.27 -12.62 6.37
N GLN A 82 -6.21 -13.16 5.76
CA GLN A 82 -6.25 -13.55 4.34
C GLN A 82 -5.34 -14.74 4.05
N TYR A 83 -5.71 -15.53 3.06
CA TYR A 83 -4.83 -16.49 2.39
C TYR A 83 -4.00 -15.76 1.34
N ILE A 84 -2.75 -16.14 1.17
CA ILE A 84 -1.82 -15.60 0.18
C ILE A 84 -1.29 -16.79 -0.61
N SER A 85 -1.71 -16.93 -1.85
CA SER A 85 -1.24 -17.99 -2.74
C SER A 85 0.26 -17.83 -3.04
N LEU A 86 0.90 -18.90 -3.51
CA LEU A 86 2.30 -18.86 -3.92
C LEU A 86 2.55 -17.81 -5.02
N GLU A 87 1.58 -17.68 -5.94
CA GLU A 87 1.67 -16.71 -7.05
C GLU A 87 1.61 -15.26 -6.56
N GLU A 88 0.79 -14.98 -5.54
CA GLU A 88 0.61 -13.64 -4.98
C GLU A 88 1.65 -13.26 -3.94
N PHE A 89 2.40 -14.26 -3.42
CA PHE A 89 3.30 -14.09 -2.29
C PHE A 89 4.28 -12.91 -2.45
N ASN A 90 4.94 -12.81 -3.59
CA ASN A 90 5.88 -11.72 -3.86
C ASN A 90 5.15 -10.38 -4.06
N ALA A 91 3.99 -10.37 -4.72
CA ALA A 91 3.23 -9.14 -4.95
C ALA A 91 2.78 -8.48 -3.64
N VAL A 92 2.39 -9.32 -2.65
CA VAL A 92 1.93 -8.88 -1.33
C VAL A 92 3.10 -8.48 -0.41
N ASN A 93 4.27 -9.11 -0.53
CA ASN A 93 5.40 -8.90 0.38
C ASN A 93 6.46 -7.90 -0.13
N ASP A 94 6.69 -7.79 -1.45
CA ASP A 94 7.65 -6.84 -2.03
C ASP A 94 7.51 -5.39 -1.48
N PRO A 95 6.31 -4.80 -1.37
CA PRO A 95 6.15 -3.46 -0.83
C PRO A 95 6.67 -3.30 0.61
N LEU A 96 6.58 -4.37 1.41
CA LEU A 96 7.04 -4.39 2.79
C LEU A 96 8.55 -4.61 2.92
N LEU A 97 9.16 -5.29 1.95
CA LEU A 97 10.62 -5.52 1.93
C LEU A 97 11.41 -4.28 1.53
N GLY A 98 10.77 -3.29 0.90
CA GLY A 98 11.42 -2.06 0.44
C GLY A 98 12.16 -2.23 -0.90
N SER A 99 11.95 -3.33 -1.60
CA SER A 99 12.46 -3.57 -2.95
C SER A 99 11.68 -4.69 -3.65
N PHE A 100 11.76 -4.73 -4.98
CA PHE A 100 11.28 -5.84 -5.79
C PHE A 100 12.26 -6.15 -6.93
N GLU A 101 12.10 -7.28 -7.59
CA GLU A 101 12.94 -7.65 -8.74
C GLU A 101 12.21 -7.36 -10.07
N GLY A 102 12.87 -6.59 -10.97
CA GLY A 102 12.24 -6.18 -12.22
C GLY A 102 13.08 -5.22 -13.05
N ILE A 103 12.42 -4.45 -13.91
CA ILE A 103 13.09 -3.54 -14.86
C ILE A 103 13.26 -2.10 -14.35
N GLY A 104 12.59 -1.70 -13.27
CA GLY A 104 12.73 -0.37 -12.66
C GLY A 104 12.10 0.75 -13.48
N VAL A 105 10.80 0.65 -13.76
CA VAL A 105 9.99 1.70 -14.36
C VAL A 105 8.71 1.94 -13.56
N GLN A 106 8.26 3.18 -13.59
CA GLN A 106 6.88 3.56 -13.25
C GLN A 106 6.11 3.68 -14.56
N PHE A 107 4.96 3.05 -14.67
CA PHE A 107 4.16 3.08 -15.87
C PHE A 107 2.68 3.35 -15.59
N ARG A 108 1.96 3.74 -16.60
CA ARG A 108 0.49 3.83 -16.62
C ARG A 108 -0.03 3.30 -17.95
N ILE A 109 -1.25 2.80 -17.96
CA ILE A 109 -1.94 2.48 -19.20
C ILE A 109 -2.68 3.74 -19.65
N VAL A 110 -2.30 4.26 -20.82
CA VAL A 110 -2.87 5.46 -21.44
C VAL A 110 -3.25 5.12 -22.88
N ASP A 111 -4.50 5.34 -23.26
CA ASP A 111 -5.02 5.02 -24.59
C ASP A 111 -4.63 3.59 -25.01
N ASP A 112 -4.91 2.63 -24.13
CA ASP A 112 -4.63 1.20 -24.31
C ASP A 112 -3.15 0.88 -24.62
N THR A 113 -2.24 1.67 -24.06
CA THR A 113 -0.79 1.50 -24.23
C THR A 113 -0.05 1.73 -22.92
N VAL A 114 0.96 0.92 -22.63
CA VAL A 114 1.80 1.05 -21.43
C VAL A 114 2.79 2.21 -21.62
N ALA A 115 2.48 3.36 -21.05
CA ALA A 115 3.32 4.56 -21.10
C ALA A 115 4.24 4.61 -19.86
N ILE A 116 5.55 4.76 -20.09
CA ILE A 116 6.55 4.97 -19.04
C ILE A 116 6.38 6.38 -18.49
N VAL A 117 6.05 6.48 -17.20
CA VAL A 117 5.98 7.75 -16.48
C VAL A 117 7.40 8.18 -16.09
N ASN A 118 8.13 7.23 -15.45
CA ASN A 118 9.52 7.46 -15.01
C ASN A 118 10.33 6.17 -15.02
N THR A 119 11.66 6.30 -15.09
CA THR A 119 12.61 5.22 -14.80
C THR A 119 13.19 5.44 -13.40
N ILE A 120 13.44 4.34 -12.69
CA ILE A 120 14.12 4.42 -11.39
C ILE A 120 15.59 4.78 -11.63
N LYS A 121 16.06 5.83 -10.98
CA LYS A 121 17.42 6.36 -11.11
C LYS A 121 18.47 5.28 -10.81
N GLY A 122 19.41 5.10 -11.73
CA GLY A 122 20.43 4.04 -11.67
C GLY A 122 19.87 2.64 -11.93
N GLY A 123 18.58 2.50 -12.25
CA GLY A 123 17.90 1.24 -12.50
C GLY A 123 18.20 0.64 -13.89
N PRO A 124 17.78 -0.62 -14.12
CA PRO A 124 18.05 -1.33 -15.36
C PRO A 124 17.53 -0.63 -16.61
N SER A 125 16.32 -0.10 -16.56
CA SER A 125 15.69 0.58 -17.70
C SER A 125 16.38 1.90 -18.06
N GLU A 126 16.80 2.69 -17.07
CA GLU A 126 17.56 3.91 -17.28
C GLU A 126 18.91 3.61 -17.95
N ARG A 127 19.61 2.55 -17.48
CA ARG A 127 20.92 2.15 -18.03
C ARG A 127 20.89 1.78 -19.51
N VAL A 128 19.77 1.24 -20.00
CA VAL A 128 19.60 0.91 -21.43
C VAL A 128 19.01 2.05 -22.26
N GLY A 129 18.70 3.20 -21.64
CA GLY A 129 18.23 4.40 -22.31
C GLY A 129 16.71 4.49 -22.53
N ILE A 130 15.92 3.75 -21.75
CA ILE A 130 14.47 3.96 -21.67
C ILE A 130 14.20 5.29 -20.96
N MET A 131 13.22 6.04 -21.43
CA MET A 131 12.90 7.38 -20.95
C MET A 131 11.42 7.51 -20.58
N ALA A 132 11.11 8.48 -19.71
CA ALA A 132 9.74 8.91 -19.48
C ALA A 132 9.05 9.26 -20.82
N GLY A 133 7.78 8.88 -20.99
CA GLY A 133 7.00 9.04 -22.22
C GLY A 133 7.21 7.97 -23.30
N ASP A 134 8.18 7.05 -23.15
CA ASP A 134 8.23 5.86 -24.00
C ASP A 134 6.96 5.03 -23.80
N ARG A 135 6.48 4.39 -24.85
CA ARG A 135 5.33 3.50 -24.82
C ARG A 135 5.76 2.09 -25.17
N ILE A 136 5.60 1.15 -24.26
CA ILE A 136 5.93 -0.25 -24.51
C ILE A 136 4.86 -0.85 -25.43
N VAL A 137 5.27 -1.32 -26.59
CA VAL A 137 4.39 -1.92 -27.59
C VAL A 137 4.49 -3.44 -27.55
N PHE A 138 5.70 -3.99 -27.37
CA PHE A 138 5.95 -5.42 -27.27
C PHE A 138 6.78 -5.75 -26.02
N VAL A 139 6.50 -6.92 -25.43
CA VAL A 139 7.33 -7.56 -24.40
C VAL A 139 7.59 -9.00 -24.83
N ASN A 140 8.88 -9.40 -24.99
CA ASN A 140 9.27 -10.75 -25.46
C ASN A 140 8.50 -11.18 -26.72
N ASP A 141 8.45 -10.31 -27.73
CA ASP A 141 7.73 -10.50 -29.00
C ASP A 141 6.19 -10.58 -28.91
N SER A 142 5.61 -10.49 -27.72
CA SER A 142 4.16 -10.41 -27.52
C SER A 142 3.68 -8.97 -27.60
N LEU A 143 2.70 -8.69 -28.45
CA LEU A 143 2.04 -7.39 -28.54
C LEU A 143 1.25 -7.12 -27.25
N ILE A 144 1.48 -5.98 -26.61
CA ILE A 144 0.77 -5.57 -25.38
C ILE A 144 0.02 -4.23 -25.53
N ALA A 145 0.19 -3.52 -26.63
CA ALA A 145 -0.53 -2.28 -26.94
C ALA A 145 -1.80 -2.59 -27.75
N GLY A 146 -2.90 -1.90 -27.46
CA GLY A 146 -4.17 -2.03 -28.19
C GLY A 146 -4.96 -3.30 -27.89
N ILE A 147 -4.68 -4.00 -26.79
CA ILE A 147 -5.33 -5.28 -26.41
C ILE A 147 -6.06 -5.21 -25.07
N LYS A 148 -6.26 -4.01 -24.51
CA LYS A 148 -6.88 -3.78 -23.20
C LYS A 148 -6.17 -4.51 -22.04
N ILE A 149 -4.84 -4.54 -22.10
CA ILE A 149 -4.02 -5.19 -21.08
C ILE A 149 -4.26 -4.56 -19.70
N GLN A 150 -4.26 -5.39 -18.65
CA GLN A 150 -4.43 -4.93 -17.28
C GLN A 150 -3.07 -4.70 -16.60
N ASN A 151 -3.03 -3.81 -15.59
CA ASN A 151 -1.81 -3.47 -14.85
C ASN A 151 -1.09 -4.71 -14.30
N ASP A 152 -1.82 -5.67 -13.73
CA ASP A 152 -1.24 -6.90 -13.16
C ASP A 152 -0.55 -7.76 -14.22
N SER A 153 -1.13 -7.83 -15.42
CA SER A 153 -0.51 -8.55 -16.54
C SER A 153 0.77 -7.87 -17.01
N VAL A 154 0.79 -6.52 -17.06
CA VAL A 154 2.02 -5.77 -17.37
C VAL A 154 3.07 -6.02 -16.30
N MET A 155 2.71 -5.96 -15.01
CA MET A 155 3.63 -6.22 -13.91
C MET A 155 4.23 -7.62 -13.99
N ARG A 156 3.42 -8.67 -14.24
CA ARG A 156 3.91 -10.04 -14.41
C ARG A 156 4.89 -10.19 -15.58
N LEU A 157 4.70 -9.47 -16.67
CA LEU A 157 5.62 -9.50 -17.82
C LEU A 157 6.96 -8.80 -17.53
N LEU A 158 6.93 -7.70 -16.78
CA LEU A 158 8.10 -6.85 -16.55
C LEU A 158 8.91 -7.25 -15.31
N LYS A 159 8.25 -7.73 -14.24
CA LYS A 159 8.90 -8.33 -13.06
C LYS A 159 9.54 -9.68 -13.41
N GLY A 160 10.43 -10.15 -12.56
CA GLY A 160 11.05 -11.47 -12.65
C GLY A 160 12.42 -11.52 -11.99
N PRO A 161 12.99 -12.71 -11.80
CA PRO A 161 14.21 -12.92 -11.03
C PRO A 161 15.38 -12.07 -11.53
N ARG A 162 16.16 -11.54 -10.58
CA ARG A 162 17.38 -10.79 -10.85
C ARG A 162 18.32 -11.57 -11.79
N GLY A 163 18.89 -10.86 -12.76
CA GLY A 163 19.81 -11.44 -13.75
C GLY A 163 19.12 -12.03 -14.98
N THR A 164 17.80 -12.25 -14.95
CA THR A 164 17.05 -12.65 -16.14
C THR A 164 16.86 -11.47 -17.09
N GLN A 165 16.64 -11.74 -18.38
CA GLN A 165 16.45 -10.72 -19.37
C GLN A 165 14.99 -10.62 -19.85
N VAL A 166 14.57 -9.41 -20.19
CA VAL A 166 13.33 -9.14 -20.90
C VAL A 166 13.60 -8.20 -22.06
N LYS A 167 13.00 -8.48 -23.21
CA LYS A 167 13.08 -7.64 -24.39
C LYS A 167 11.83 -6.79 -24.48
N VAL A 168 11.98 -5.49 -24.74
CA VAL A 168 10.84 -4.59 -24.98
C VAL A 168 11.06 -3.80 -26.25
N LYS A 169 9.98 -3.53 -27.00
CA LYS A 169 9.99 -2.61 -28.13
C LYS A 169 9.12 -1.42 -27.79
N ASN A 170 9.73 -0.24 -27.78
CA ASN A 170 9.09 0.98 -27.36
C ASN A 170 8.86 1.93 -28.55
N TYR A 171 7.68 2.52 -28.60
CA TYR A 171 7.44 3.72 -29.39
C TYR A 171 7.94 4.94 -28.60
N ARG A 172 8.75 5.78 -29.25
CA ARG A 172 9.19 7.09 -28.73
C ARG A 172 8.78 8.18 -29.68
N ARG A 173 8.08 9.18 -29.19
CA ARG A 173 7.64 10.31 -30.01
C ARG A 173 8.82 11.03 -30.64
N GLY A 174 8.71 11.30 -31.98
CA GLY A 174 9.76 11.97 -32.73
C GLY A 174 10.90 11.07 -33.23
N ILE A 175 10.76 9.75 -33.03
CA ILE A 175 11.67 8.74 -33.61
C ILE A 175 10.85 7.81 -34.50
N ASP A 176 11.31 7.60 -35.72
CA ASP A 176 10.66 6.67 -36.65
C ASP A 176 10.94 5.21 -36.25
N GLY A 177 9.88 4.40 -36.27
CA GLY A 177 9.94 2.98 -35.89
C GLY A 177 9.91 2.73 -34.38
N LEU A 178 10.15 1.47 -34.00
CA LEU A 178 10.22 1.03 -32.60
C LEU A 178 11.68 0.90 -32.18
N LEU A 179 11.95 1.28 -30.94
CA LEU A 179 13.26 1.11 -30.30
C LEU A 179 13.28 -0.24 -29.58
N ASP A 180 14.30 -1.03 -29.83
CA ASP A 180 14.53 -2.33 -29.19
C ASP A 180 15.43 -2.17 -27.96
N PHE A 181 14.98 -2.68 -26.80
CA PHE A 181 15.77 -2.71 -25.58
C PHE A 181 15.79 -4.12 -25.01
N THR A 182 16.99 -4.57 -24.60
CA THR A 182 17.16 -5.78 -23.79
C THR A 182 17.55 -5.35 -22.38
N ILE A 183 16.68 -5.65 -21.42
CA ILE A 183 16.84 -5.20 -20.02
C ILE A 183 17.18 -6.41 -19.17
N THR A 184 18.29 -6.37 -18.44
CA THR A 184 18.61 -7.36 -17.41
C THR A 184 17.93 -6.92 -16.11
N ARG A 185 17.00 -7.72 -15.61
CA ARG A 185 16.29 -7.43 -14.35
C ARG A 185 17.25 -7.35 -13.18
N ASP A 186 16.94 -6.48 -12.24
CA ASP A 186 17.74 -6.22 -11.05
C ASP A 186 16.85 -5.94 -9.84
N VAL A 187 17.43 -5.80 -8.65
CA VAL A 187 16.71 -5.35 -7.45
C VAL A 187 16.41 -3.86 -7.60
N ILE A 188 15.13 -3.53 -7.53
CA ILE A 188 14.61 -2.18 -7.67
C ILE A 188 14.18 -1.67 -6.29
N PRO A 189 14.83 -0.64 -5.74
CA PRO A 189 14.43 -0.08 -4.46
C PRO A 189 13.05 0.58 -4.57
N THR A 190 12.24 0.40 -3.53
CA THR A 190 10.98 1.13 -3.33
C THR A 190 11.09 1.95 -2.07
N TYR A 191 11.11 3.26 -2.24
CA TYR A 191 11.26 4.17 -1.10
C TYR A 191 9.97 4.31 -0.31
N SER A 192 10.12 4.53 1.00
CA SER A 192 9.04 4.82 1.94
C SER A 192 8.87 6.32 2.16
N VAL A 193 9.99 7.07 2.12
CA VAL A 193 9.98 8.53 2.17
C VAL A 193 9.81 9.05 0.74
N ASP A 194 8.62 9.52 0.42
CA ASP A 194 8.31 10.08 -0.90
C ASP A 194 9.08 11.38 -1.15
N VAL A 195 9.12 12.26 -0.14
CA VAL A 195 9.81 13.54 -0.23
C VAL A 195 10.23 14.05 1.15
N ALA A 196 11.35 14.80 1.19
CA ALA A 196 11.81 15.49 2.38
C ALA A 196 12.48 16.83 2.00
N TYR A 197 11.88 17.96 2.39
CA TYR A 197 12.36 19.30 2.05
C TYR A 197 12.02 20.31 3.15
N MET A 198 12.62 21.49 3.10
CA MET A 198 12.30 22.61 3.99
C MET A 198 11.12 23.40 3.42
N LEU A 199 10.05 23.54 4.21
CA LEU A 199 8.89 24.40 3.90
C LEU A 199 9.25 25.88 4.00
N ASP A 200 10.05 26.21 5.01
CA ASP A 200 10.61 27.52 5.27
C ASP A 200 12.02 27.40 5.91
N LYS A 201 12.53 28.46 6.53
CA LYS A 201 13.88 28.46 7.13
C LYS A 201 14.04 27.55 8.34
N GLU A 202 12.95 27.19 9.03
CA GLU A 202 12.97 26.43 10.28
C GLU A 202 12.06 25.19 10.27
N THR A 203 11.13 25.08 9.32
CA THR A 203 10.14 24.00 9.24
C THR A 203 10.50 23.00 8.15
N GLY A 204 10.76 21.76 8.53
CA GLY A 204 10.93 20.64 7.60
C GLY A 204 9.61 19.92 7.34
N TYR A 205 9.53 19.27 6.18
CA TYR A 205 8.44 18.40 5.79
C TYR A 205 9.00 17.05 5.39
N ILE A 206 8.40 15.95 5.92
CA ILE A 206 8.71 14.59 5.54
C ILE A 206 7.39 13.87 5.26
N LYS A 207 7.21 13.36 4.04
CA LYS A 207 6.07 12.50 3.69
C LYS A 207 6.50 11.05 3.65
N LEU A 208 5.75 10.21 4.36
CA LEU A 208 5.95 8.78 4.44
C LEU A 208 4.73 8.04 3.90
N SER A 209 4.91 7.25 2.83
CA SER A 209 3.81 6.53 2.16
C SER A 209 3.59 5.11 2.67
N LYS A 210 4.56 4.51 3.36
CA LYS A 210 4.46 3.14 3.90
C LYS A 210 5.50 2.89 5.01
N PHE A 211 5.31 1.78 5.74
CA PHE A 211 6.27 1.29 6.75
C PHE A 211 6.89 -0.04 6.29
N SER A 212 7.98 0.04 5.54
CA SER A 212 8.77 -1.10 5.04
C SER A 212 9.99 -1.39 5.93
N ALA A 213 10.75 -2.42 5.58
CA ALA A 213 11.99 -2.78 6.29
C ALA A 213 13.06 -1.67 6.21
N THR A 214 13.03 -0.79 5.21
CA THR A 214 14.00 0.29 5.01
C THR A 214 13.55 1.64 5.57
N THR A 215 12.29 1.77 5.98
CA THR A 215 11.64 3.03 6.32
C THR A 215 12.37 3.83 7.40
N TYR A 216 12.75 3.19 8.50
CA TYR A 216 13.45 3.90 9.58
C TYR A 216 14.78 4.51 9.10
N LYS A 217 15.54 3.79 8.30
CA LYS A 217 16.81 4.30 7.74
C LYS A 217 16.56 5.52 6.85
N GLU A 218 15.59 5.43 5.95
CA GLU A 218 15.21 6.53 5.04
C GLU A 218 14.75 7.76 5.82
N PHE A 219 13.87 7.58 6.80
CA PHE A 219 13.38 8.64 7.68
C PHE A 219 14.52 9.30 8.46
N ALA A 220 15.41 8.52 9.07
CA ALA A 220 16.54 9.05 9.85
C ALA A 220 17.53 9.85 8.96
N GLU A 221 17.79 9.39 7.73
CA GLU A 221 18.62 10.10 6.76
C GLU A 221 17.95 11.42 6.32
N ALA A 222 16.63 11.39 6.02
CA ALA A 222 15.86 12.58 5.68
C ALA A 222 15.86 13.62 6.83
N ALA A 223 15.53 13.19 8.05
CA ALA A 223 15.55 14.07 9.22
C ALA A 223 16.94 14.67 9.48
N LYS A 224 18.01 13.87 9.35
CA LYS A 224 19.38 14.34 9.47
C LYS A 224 19.74 15.39 8.40
N LYS A 225 19.29 15.20 7.16
CA LYS A 225 19.46 16.17 6.06
C LYS A 225 18.79 17.50 6.41
N LEU A 226 17.52 17.46 6.84
CA LEU A 226 16.76 18.66 7.17
C LEU A 226 17.32 19.37 8.41
N LYS A 227 17.76 18.65 9.44
CA LYS A 227 18.46 19.26 10.61
C LYS A 227 19.69 20.05 10.19
N LYS A 228 20.50 19.53 9.26
CA LYS A 228 21.67 20.27 8.72
C LYS A 228 21.27 21.53 7.95
N GLN A 229 20.04 21.58 7.41
CA GLN A 229 19.49 22.76 6.73
C GLN A 229 18.84 23.77 7.70
N GLY A 230 18.81 23.48 9.00
CA GLY A 230 18.29 24.38 10.03
C GLY A 230 16.90 24.03 10.55
N MET A 231 16.39 22.80 10.28
CA MET A 231 15.09 22.37 10.77
C MET A 231 15.01 22.41 12.31
N LYS A 232 13.99 23.08 12.82
CA LYS A 232 13.61 23.17 14.25
C LYS A 232 12.19 22.66 14.51
N LYS A 233 11.34 22.65 13.48
CA LYS A 233 9.96 22.17 13.49
C LYS A 233 9.79 21.15 12.37
N LEU A 234 8.91 20.18 12.56
CA LEU A 234 8.65 19.13 11.57
C LEU A 234 7.15 19.00 11.31
N VAL A 235 6.76 19.03 10.06
CA VAL A 235 5.50 18.47 9.58
C VAL A 235 5.78 17.06 9.09
N PHE A 236 5.22 16.07 9.79
CA PHE A 236 5.35 14.65 9.44
C PHE A 236 4.06 14.14 8.82
N ASP A 237 4.06 13.88 7.53
CA ASP A 237 2.87 13.54 6.75
C ASP A 237 2.71 12.04 6.60
N LEU A 238 1.67 11.50 7.22
CA LEU A 238 1.24 10.09 7.17
C LEU A 238 -0.07 9.91 6.39
N ARG A 239 -0.57 10.93 5.69
CA ARG A 239 -1.77 10.84 4.88
C ARG A 239 -1.58 9.87 3.71
N GLY A 240 -2.61 9.06 3.42
CA GLY A 240 -2.55 8.02 2.39
C GLY A 240 -1.65 6.82 2.77
N ASN A 241 -1.18 6.71 4.01
CA ASN A 241 -0.27 5.65 4.45
C ASN A 241 -1.02 4.55 5.21
N ALA A 242 -1.27 3.43 4.55
CA ALA A 242 -1.98 2.28 5.10
C ALA A 242 -1.17 1.47 6.17
N GLY A 243 0.04 1.91 6.51
CA GLY A 243 0.87 1.28 7.52
C GLY A 243 1.97 0.36 6.96
N GLY A 244 2.20 -0.75 7.65
CA GLY A 244 3.24 -1.73 7.37
C GLY A 244 3.84 -2.33 8.64
N TYR A 245 5.16 -2.45 8.74
CA TYR A 245 5.82 -3.08 9.89
C TYR A 245 5.68 -2.27 11.18
N LEU A 246 5.18 -2.91 12.22
CA LEU A 246 5.09 -2.38 13.58
C LEU A 246 6.48 -1.93 14.10
N SER A 247 7.52 -2.70 13.85
CA SER A 247 8.88 -2.36 14.26
C SER A 247 9.36 -1.02 13.69
N ALA A 248 9.06 -0.74 12.41
CA ALA A 248 9.41 0.53 11.79
C ALA A 248 8.65 1.71 12.41
N ALA A 249 7.37 1.52 12.79
CA ALA A 249 6.60 2.54 13.50
C ALA A 249 7.18 2.82 14.90
N VAL A 250 7.55 1.77 15.63
CA VAL A 250 8.19 1.91 16.95
C VAL A 250 9.53 2.63 16.85
N ASP A 251 10.36 2.28 15.85
CA ASP A 251 11.67 2.91 15.64
C ASP A 251 11.55 4.40 15.26
N ILE A 252 10.53 4.77 14.49
CA ILE A 252 10.24 6.18 14.17
C ILE A 252 9.71 6.93 15.39
N ALA A 253 8.75 6.36 16.13
CA ALA A 253 8.22 6.98 17.34
C ALA A 253 9.32 7.20 18.41
N ASP A 254 10.29 6.27 18.50
CA ASP A 254 11.47 6.36 19.38
C ASP A 254 12.34 7.61 19.10
N GLU A 255 12.31 8.18 17.89
CA GLU A 255 13.03 9.42 17.58
C GLU A 255 12.41 10.69 18.20
N PHE A 256 11.13 10.62 18.58
CA PHE A 256 10.39 11.76 19.11
C PHE A 256 10.16 11.69 20.63
N LEU A 257 10.20 10.49 21.22
CA LEU A 257 9.77 10.25 22.60
C LEU A 257 10.95 10.17 23.56
N PRO A 258 10.81 10.67 24.78
CA PRO A 258 11.79 10.45 25.84
C PRO A 258 11.99 8.94 26.11
N LYS A 259 13.24 8.57 26.43
CA LYS A 259 13.56 7.19 26.78
C LYS A 259 12.64 6.64 27.89
N GLY A 260 12.07 5.47 27.64
CA GLY A 260 11.16 4.79 28.58
C GLY A 260 9.68 5.07 28.34
N SER A 261 9.32 6.09 27.53
CA SER A 261 7.93 6.36 27.16
C SER A 261 7.33 5.17 26.42
N LEU A 262 6.09 4.81 26.76
CA LEU A 262 5.37 3.76 26.05
C LEU A 262 5.00 4.25 24.64
N VAL A 263 5.34 3.46 23.62
CA VAL A 263 4.94 3.70 22.23
C VAL A 263 3.62 3.01 21.93
N VAL A 264 3.55 1.73 22.24
CA VAL A 264 2.41 0.86 21.94
C VAL A 264 2.54 -0.42 22.77
N PHE A 265 1.42 -1.06 23.10
CA PHE A 265 1.45 -2.45 23.54
C PHE A 265 0.48 -3.29 22.72
N THR A 266 0.76 -4.60 22.64
CA THR A 266 -0.07 -5.57 21.92
C THR A 266 -0.53 -6.64 22.87
N GLU A 267 -1.76 -7.15 22.67
CA GLU A 267 -2.33 -8.23 23.49
C GLU A 267 -3.35 -9.03 22.67
N GLY A 268 -3.32 -10.34 22.80
CA GLY A 268 -4.23 -11.27 22.14
C GLY A 268 -4.42 -12.55 22.92
N ARG A 269 -5.39 -13.37 22.50
CA ARG A 269 -5.72 -14.62 23.18
C ARG A 269 -4.52 -15.56 23.37
N SER A 270 -3.69 -15.71 22.33
CA SER A 270 -2.50 -16.58 22.33
C SER A 270 -1.19 -15.78 22.27
N ARG A 271 -1.27 -14.47 22.46
CA ARG A 271 -0.14 -13.53 22.48
C ARG A 271 -0.24 -12.73 23.78
N PRO A 272 0.58 -13.03 24.80
CA PRO A 272 0.63 -12.25 26.03
C PRO A 272 0.94 -10.79 25.73
N ARG A 273 0.55 -9.91 26.63
CA ARG A 273 0.83 -8.47 26.52
C ARG A 273 2.32 -8.23 26.33
N ALA A 274 2.66 -7.59 25.21
CA ALA A 274 4.00 -7.15 24.87
C ALA A 274 4.02 -5.61 24.76
N THR A 275 4.96 -4.97 25.45
CA THR A 275 5.11 -3.51 25.47
C THR A 275 6.31 -3.08 24.67
N PHE A 276 6.14 -2.00 23.90
CA PHE A 276 7.19 -1.38 23.10
C PHE A 276 7.40 0.05 23.61
N ASN A 277 8.58 0.30 24.15
CA ASN A 277 8.94 1.58 24.75
C ASN A 277 10.05 2.25 23.95
N ALA A 278 10.13 3.56 24.02
CA ALA A 278 11.26 4.34 23.53
C ALA A 278 12.55 3.88 24.26
N ARG A 279 13.59 3.54 23.47
CA ARG A 279 14.80 2.84 23.98
C ARG A 279 15.97 3.78 24.25
N LYS A 280 16.01 4.91 23.56
CA LYS A 280 17.10 5.89 23.59
C LYS A 280 16.54 7.31 23.65
N LYS A 281 17.40 8.29 23.85
CA LYS A 281 17.06 9.68 23.57
C LYS A 281 16.94 9.85 22.05
N GLY A 282 15.75 10.26 21.58
CA GLY A 282 15.49 10.48 20.16
C GLY A 282 16.17 11.72 19.60
N ASN A 283 16.51 11.68 18.33
CA ASN A 283 17.14 12.84 17.66
C ASN A 283 16.17 14.01 17.42
N LEU A 284 14.87 13.77 17.51
CA LEU A 284 13.78 14.72 17.28
C LEU A 284 12.99 15.03 18.55
N GLU A 285 13.47 14.58 19.73
CA GLU A 285 12.78 14.75 21.02
C GLU A 285 12.52 16.21 21.37
N ASP A 286 13.45 17.10 21.01
CA ASP A 286 13.36 18.52 21.33
C ASP A 286 12.69 19.36 20.21
N MET A 287 12.14 18.73 19.16
CA MET A 287 11.51 19.43 18.02
C MET A 287 9.99 19.54 18.18
N THR A 288 9.44 20.69 17.84
CA THR A 288 7.98 20.82 17.66
C THR A 288 7.53 20.02 16.45
N VAL A 289 6.49 19.17 16.59
CA VAL A 289 6.01 18.29 15.52
C VAL A 289 4.51 18.35 15.34
N ALA A 290 4.07 18.52 14.08
CA ALA A 290 2.72 18.30 13.63
C ALA A 290 2.69 17.04 12.77
N VAL A 291 1.77 16.11 13.06
CA VAL A 291 1.58 14.88 12.29
C VAL A 291 0.30 15.00 11.49
N LEU A 292 0.40 14.84 10.16
CA LEU A 292 -0.76 14.88 9.28
C LEU A 292 -1.34 13.49 9.10
N ILE A 293 -2.65 13.36 9.29
CA ILE A 293 -3.41 12.11 9.07
C ILE A 293 -4.69 12.36 8.27
N ASP A 294 -5.18 11.30 7.63
CA ASP A 294 -6.47 11.25 6.95
C ASP A 294 -7.13 9.87 7.10
N GLY A 295 -8.28 9.67 6.46
CA GLY A 295 -9.02 8.40 6.51
C GLY A 295 -8.29 7.18 5.95
N GLU A 296 -7.18 7.36 5.22
CA GLU A 296 -6.34 6.29 4.70
C GLU A 296 -5.11 6.01 5.58
N SER A 297 -4.85 6.88 6.56
CA SER A 297 -3.80 6.66 7.58
C SER A 297 -4.20 5.49 8.48
N ALA A 298 -3.50 4.35 8.39
CA ALA A 298 -3.90 3.13 9.08
C ALA A 298 -2.73 2.41 9.78
N SER A 299 -3.06 1.55 10.76
CA SER A 299 -2.12 0.58 11.36
C SER A 299 -0.84 1.24 11.90
N ALA A 300 0.35 1.01 11.31
CA ALA A 300 1.63 1.59 11.73
C ALA A 300 1.62 3.13 11.76
N SER A 301 0.88 3.78 10.84
CA SER A 301 0.66 5.24 10.87
C SER A 301 -0.09 5.67 12.13
N GLU A 302 -1.10 4.90 12.51
CA GLU A 302 -1.90 5.15 13.71
C GLU A 302 -1.11 4.86 15.00
N ILE A 303 -0.16 3.91 14.96
CA ILE A 303 0.77 3.68 16.08
C ILE A 303 1.62 4.92 16.32
N VAL A 304 2.22 5.49 15.27
CA VAL A 304 3.04 6.70 15.41
C VAL A 304 2.20 7.90 15.85
N ALA A 305 1.07 8.16 15.18
CA ALA A 305 0.19 9.27 15.52
C ALA A 305 -0.35 9.13 16.95
N GLY A 306 -0.83 7.94 17.33
CA GLY A 306 -1.35 7.65 18.67
C GLY A 306 -0.26 7.72 19.75
N ALA A 307 0.95 7.26 19.47
CA ALA A 307 2.08 7.36 20.39
C ALA A 307 2.45 8.83 20.69
N LEU A 308 2.49 9.67 19.67
CA LEU A 308 2.81 11.09 19.83
C LEU A 308 1.66 11.85 20.50
N GLN A 309 0.41 11.56 20.14
CA GLN A 309 -0.77 12.17 20.73
C GLN A 309 -0.90 11.83 22.21
N ASP A 310 -0.81 10.55 22.57
CA ASP A 310 -1.04 10.06 23.91
C ASP A 310 0.10 10.38 24.90
N ASN A 311 1.31 10.62 24.40
CA ASN A 311 2.41 11.15 25.20
C ASN A 311 2.47 12.69 25.21
N ASP A 312 1.46 13.39 24.66
CA ASP A 312 1.42 14.85 24.54
C ASP A 312 2.68 15.44 23.86
N ARG A 313 3.23 14.71 22.89
CA ARG A 313 4.52 15.02 22.26
C ARG A 313 4.38 15.72 20.91
N GLY A 314 3.26 15.58 20.25
CA GLY A 314 2.99 16.19 18.96
C GLY A 314 1.52 16.51 18.78
N THR A 315 1.23 17.42 17.87
CA THR A 315 -0.14 17.82 17.50
C THR A 315 -0.56 17.08 16.24
N ILE A 316 -1.67 16.36 16.31
CA ILE A 316 -2.23 15.62 15.18
C ILE A 316 -3.19 16.52 14.41
N VAL A 317 -2.96 16.68 13.12
CA VAL A 317 -3.71 17.61 12.24
C VAL A 317 -4.32 16.85 11.06
N GLY A 318 -5.55 17.13 10.72
CA GLY A 318 -6.21 16.56 9.54
C GLY A 318 -7.57 15.97 9.81
N ARG A 319 -7.80 14.73 9.39
CA ARG A 319 -9.07 14.01 9.54
C ARG A 319 -8.87 12.70 10.29
N ARG A 320 -9.95 12.16 10.85
CA ARG A 320 -9.94 10.90 11.60
C ARG A 320 -9.31 9.78 10.76
N SER A 321 -8.40 9.01 11.36
CA SER A 321 -7.70 7.92 10.69
C SER A 321 -8.62 6.70 10.45
N PHE A 322 -8.10 5.67 9.80
CA PHE A 322 -8.85 4.49 9.37
C PHE A 322 -9.45 3.68 10.52
N GLY A 323 -8.70 3.44 11.59
CA GLY A 323 -9.13 2.61 12.72
C GLY A 323 -8.73 1.14 12.59
N LYS A 324 -7.50 0.84 12.17
CA LYS A 324 -6.97 -0.53 12.15
C LYS A 324 -6.04 -0.75 13.35
N GLY A 325 -6.60 -1.29 14.44
CA GLY A 325 -5.91 -1.61 15.69
C GLY A 325 -5.52 -3.10 15.83
N LEU A 326 -5.22 -3.77 14.73
CA LEU A 326 -4.96 -5.21 14.65
C LEU A 326 -3.49 -5.50 14.35
N VAL A 327 -2.97 -6.56 14.99
CA VAL A 327 -1.64 -7.12 14.73
C VAL A 327 -1.81 -8.41 13.95
N GLN A 328 -1.14 -8.50 12.81
CA GLN A 328 -1.17 -9.66 11.92
C GLN A 328 0.18 -10.33 11.90
N GLU A 329 0.17 -11.66 11.88
CA GLU A 329 1.35 -12.48 11.62
C GLU A 329 1.16 -13.26 10.32
N GLN A 330 2.25 -13.40 9.56
CA GLN A 330 2.27 -14.22 8.36
C GLN A 330 2.86 -15.57 8.71
N ILE A 331 2.10 -16.63 8.45
CA ILE A 331 2.44 -18.02 8.74
C ILE A 331 2.59 -18.74 7.39
N MET A 332 3.80 -19.24 7.14
CA MET A 332 4.09 -20.00 5.92
C MET A 332 3.49 -21.39 6.00
N LEU A 333 2.83 -21.83 4.94
CA LEU A 333 2.34 -23.19 4.76
C LEU A 333 3.39 -24.06 4.06
N ASN A 334 3.16 -25.38 4.02
CA ASN A 334 4.16 -26.35 3.52
C ASN A 334 4.42 -26.23 2.01
N ASP A 335 3.46 -25.72 1.26
CA ASP A 335 3.52 -25.49 -0.19
C ASP A 335 4.10 -24.11 -0.57
N GLN A 336 4.59 -23.34 0.42
CA GLN A 336 5.11 -21.99 0.31
C GLN A 336 4.02 -20.91 0.11
N SER A 337 2.74 -21.26 0.11
CA SER A 337 1.69 -20.29 0.33
C SER A 337 1.72 -19.78 1.78
N ALA A 338 0.90 -18.80 2.13
CA ALA A 338 0.86 -18.26 3.49
C ALA A 338 -0.55 -17.88 3.92
N ILE A 339 -0.77 -17.86 5.22
CA ILE A 339 -1.91 -17.14 5.81
C ILE A 339 -1.41 -15.92 6.57
N ARG A 340 -2.07 -14.80 6.40
CA ARG A 340 -1.88 -13.61 7.23
C ARG A 340 -3.03 -13.56 8.20
N LEU A 341 -2.73 -13.82 9.49
CA LEU A 341 -3.74 -14.02 10.53
C LEU A 341 -3.68 -12.91 11.56
N THR A 342 -4.82 -12.36 11.95
CA THR A 342 -4.94 -11.45 13.08
C THR A 342 -4.75 -12.21 14.38
N VAL A 343 -3.70 -11.89 15.14
CA VAL A 343 -3.29 -12.61 16.36
C VAL A 343 -3.42 -11.80 17.63
N ALA A 344 -3.48 -10.45 17.52
CA ALA A 344 -3.59 -9.55 18.65
C ALA A 344 -4.24 -8.22 18.24
N ARG A 345 -4.64 -7.43 19.25
CA ARG A 345 -4.91 -6.00 19.11
C ARG A 345 -3.75 -5.19 19.62
N TYR A 346 -3.59 -3.97 19.12
CA TYR A 346 -2.68 -3.02 19.74
C TYR A 346 -3.42 -1.87 20.42
N TYR A 347 -2.74 -1.30 21.39
CA TYR A 347 -3.25 -0.27 22.26
C TYR A 347 -2.23 0.86 22.35
N THR A 348 -2.70 2.09 22.30
CA THR A 348 -1.88 3.29 22.43
C THR A 348 -1.43 3.50 23.90
N PRO A 349 -0.54 4.45 24.19
CA PRO A 349 -0.04 4.68 25.54
C PRO A 349 -1.10 4.92 26.63
N THR A 350 -2.22 5.55 26.29
CA THR A 350 -3.33 5.73 27.24
C THR A 350 -4.16 4.45 27.47
N GLY A 351 -3.87 3.38 26.74
CA GLY A 351 -4.58 2.09 26.83
C GLY A 351 -5.80 1.97 25.93
N ARG A 352 -6.06 2.94 25.05
CA ARG A 352 -7.18 2.85 24.10
C ARG A 352 -6.87 1.92 22.95
N CYS A 353 -7.83 1.06 22.59
CA CYS A 353 -7.84 0.32 21.35
C CYS A 353 -8.50 1.19 20.28
N ILE A 354 -7.80 1.42 19.17
CA ILE A 354 -8.31 2.29 18.08
C ILE A 354 -9.06 1.52 17.00
N GLN A 355 -9.17 0.18 17.15
CA GLN A 355 -9.85 -0.66 16.17
C GLN A 355 -11.31 -0.23 16.00
N LYS A 356 -11.71 0.08 14.77
CA LYS A 356 -13.11 0.34 14.45
C LYS A 356 -13.95 -0.94 14.55
N PRO A 357 -15.24 -0.86 14.88
CA PRO A 357 -16.11 -2.02 15.02
C PRO A 357 -16.14 -2.88 13.74
N PHE A 358 -16.30 -4.20 13.96
CA PHE A 358 -16.58 -5.17 12.91
C PHE A 358 -17.67 -6.11 13.43
N ASP A 359 -18.80 -6.15 12.80
CA ASP A 359 -20.00 -6.90 13.18
C ASP A 359 -20.19 -8.20 12.38
N GLY A 360 -19.20 -8.56 11.59
CA GLY A 360 -19.21 -9.76 10.73
C GLY A 360 -19.53 -9.45 9.26
N ASN A 361 -19.91 -8.23 8.90
CA ASN A 361 -20.10 -7.82 7.52
C ASN A 361 -18.85 -7.10 6.98
N LYS A 362 -18.12 -7.76 6.07
CA LYS A 362 -16.91 -7.19 5.44
C LYS A 362 -17.24 -6.02 4.52
N GLU A 363 -18.33 -6.08 3.79
CA GLU A 363 -18.73 -5.03 2.85
C GLU A 363 -19.00 -3.73 3.62
N ASP A 364 -19.78 -3.75 4.68
CA ASP A 364 -20.05 -2.60 5.53
C ASP A 364 -18.76 -2.06 6.17
N TYR A 365 -17.88 -2.96 6.61
CA TYR A 365 -16.58 -2.55 7.15
C TYR A 365 -15.72 -1.79 6.14
N LEU A 366 -15.71 -2.22 4.87
CA LEU A 366 -14.94 -1.58 3.79
C LEU A 366 -15.60 -0.27 3.33
N LEU A 367 -16.93 -0.22 3.34
CA LEU A 367 -17.72 0.95 2.92
C LEU A 367 -17.82 2.04 4.02
N GLU A 368 -17.34 1.79 5.23
CA GLU A 368 -17.40 2.76 6.35
C GLU A 368 -16.78 4.13 5.99
N SER A 369 -15.79 4.18 5.11
CA SER A 369 -15.24 5.44 4.60
C SER A 369 -16.26 6.23 3.75
N TYR A 370 -17.14 5.53 3.04
CA TYR A 370 -18.26 6.15 2.32
C TYR A 370 -19.34 6.63 3.29
N ASP A 371 -19.64 5.85 4.32
CA ASP A 371 -20.58 6.26 5.38
C ASP A 371 -20.11 7.54 6.10
N ARG A 372 -18.80 7.69 6.32
CA ARG A 372 -18.22 8.94 6.87
C ARG A 372 -18.50 10.14 6.00
N TYR A 373 -18.47 9.96 4.66
CA TYR A 373 -18.82 11.02 3.71
C TYR A 373 -20.32 11.36 3.79
N GLU A 374 -21.20 10.36 3.71
CA GLU A 374 -22.67 10.54 3.75
C GLU A 374 -23.15 11.13 5.09
N ASN A 375 -22.56 10.74 6.20
CA ASN A 375 -22.87 11.25 7.54
C ASN A 375 -22.31 12.66 7.82
N GLY A 376 -21.59 13.25 6.86
CA GLY A 376 -21.06 14.60 6.98
C GLY A 376 -19.77 14.69 7.83
N GLU A 377 -19.19 13.57 8.24
CA GLU A 377 -17.97 13.56 9.05
C GLU A 377 -16.81 14.27 8.37
N LEU A 378 -16.68 14.15 7.05
CA LEU A 378 -15.58 14.81 6.32
C LEU A 378 -15.74 16.34 6.25
N PHE A 379 -16.94 16.87 6.54
CA PHE A 379 -17.26 18.30 6.40
C PHE A 379 -17.38 19.02 7.74
N SER A 380 -17.65 18.29 8.85
CA SER A 380 -17.80 18.88 10.17
C SER A 380 -17.35 17.94 11.28
N VAL A 381 -16.61 18.46 12.23
CA VAL A 381 -16.20 17.75 13.45
C VAL A 381 -17.43 17.40 14.32
N ASP A 382 -18.49 18.19 14.25
CA ASP A 382 -19.72 17.98 15.04
C ASP A 382 -20.50 16.72 14.60
N SER A 383 -20.22 16.21 13.41
CA SER A 383 -20.79 14.94 12.90
C SER A 383 -20.08 13.70 13.45
N ILE A 384 -18.97 13.86 14.21
CA ILE A 384 -18.18 12.75 14.74
C ILE A 384 -18.60 12.47 16.18
N HIS A 385 -19.13 11.28 16.43
CA HIS A 385 -19.60 10.88 17.75
C HIS A 385 -18.85 9.66 18.27
N PHE A 386 -18.34 9.77 19.50
CA PHE A 386 -17.73 8.66 20.24
C PHE A 386 -18.55 8.39 21.52
N ALA A 387 -18.67 7.11 21.86
CA ALA A 387 -19.28 6.73 23.13
C ALA A 387 -18.42 7.22 24.31
N ASP A 388 -19.07 7.66 25.39
CA ASP A 388 -18.36 8.13 26.60
C ASP A 388 -17.45 7.05 27.23
N SER A 389 -17.79 5.78 27.06
CA SER A 389 -16.98 4.65 27.50
C SER A 389 -15.65 4.50 26.76
N LEU A 390 -15.47 5.20 25.64
CA LEU A 390 -14.27 5.18 24.81
C LEU A 390 -13.40 6.43 25.00
N LYS A 391 -13.68 7.25 26.02
CA LYS A 391 -12.86 8.41 26.39
C LYS A 391 -11.67 7.99 27.24
N TYR A 392 -10.52 8.53 26.91
CA TYR A 392 -9.27 8.37 27.64
C TYR A 392 -8.64 9.75 27.83
N THR A 393 -7.69 9.86 28.74
CA THR A 393 -7.04 11.14 29.07
C THR A 393 -5.53 10.99 28.96
N THR A 394 -4.88 11.92 28.27
CA THR A 394 -3.42 11.98 28.18
C THR A 394 -2.81 12.52 29.49
N PRO A 395 -1.49 12.40 29.72
CA PRO A 395 -0.81 12.94 30.90
C PRO A 395 -1.06 14.43 31.13
N LYS A 396 -1.20 15.24 30.07
CA LYS A 396 -1.51 16.67 30.19
C LYS A 396 -3.01 16.99 30.29
N GLY A 397 -3.87 15.97 30.36
CA GLY A 397 -5.31 16.15 30.55
C GLY A 397 -6.12 16.31 29.25
N LYS A 398 -5.53 16.07 28.08
CA LYS A 398 -6.24 16.10 26.80
C LYS A 398 -7.14 14.86 26.68
N THR A 399 -8.37 15.04 26.21
CA THR A 399 -9.28 13.94 25.90
C THR A 399 -8.94 13.32 24.54
N VAL A 400 -8.82 12.00 24.50
CA VAL A 400 -8.64 11.20 23.29
C VAL A 400 -9.63 10.03 23.27
N TYR A 401 -9.92 9.48 22.09
CA TYR A 401 -10.97 8.48 21.91
C TYR A 401 -10.41 7.16 21.34
N GLY A 402 -11.02 6.04 21.75
CA GLY A 402 -10.80 4.71 21.18
C GLY A 402 -11.94 4.30 20.24
N GLY A 403 -11.84 3.09 19.67
CA GLY A 403 -12.94 2.44 18.94
C GLY A 403 -13.21 2.93 17.54
N GLY A 404 -12.36 3.77 16.93
CA GLY A 404 -12.64 4.29 15.60
C GLY A 404 -11.50 5.12 14.98
N GLY A 405 -10.25 4.69 15.18
CA GLY A 405 -9.07 5.40 14.68
C GLY A 405 -8.57 6.50 15.61
N ILE A 406 -7.62 7.28 15.11
CA ILE A 406 -7.06 8.45 15.78
C ILE A 406 -7.84 9.68 15.36
N MET A 407 -8.51 10.33 16.32
CA MET A 407 -9.13 11.63 16.12
C MET A 407 -8.05 12.71 16.17
N PRO A 408 -7.91 13.58 15.15
CA PRO A 408 -6.91 14.64 15.18
C PRO A 408 -7.19 15.67 16.28
N ASP A 409 -6.15 16.30 16.79
CA ASP A 409 -6.24 17.42 17.74
C ASP A 409 -6.78 18.69 17.07
N VAL A 410 -6.41 18.85 15.80
CA VAL A 410 -6.86 19.95 14.95
C VAL A 410 -7.52 19.35 13.71
N TYR A 411 -8.83 19.36 13.73
CA TYR A 411 -9.62 18.85 12.62
C TYR A 411 -9.65 19.86 11.45
N VAL A 412 -9.44 19.36 10.22
CA VAL A 412 -9.50 20.16 8.99
C VAL A 412 -10.59 19.58 8.10
N PRO A 413 -11.76 20.26 7.96
CA PRO A 413 -12.85 19.76 7.14
C PRO A 413 -12.48 19.73 5.65
N LEU A 414 -13.15 18.87 4.91
CA LEU A 414 -13.14 18.94 3.45
C LEU A 414 -14.01 20.12 3.01
N ILE A 415 -13.44 21.00 2.20
CA ILE A 415 -14.21 22.11 1.63
C ILE A 415 -15.07 21.56 0.49
N ASN A 416 -16.38 21.72 0.60
CA ASN A 416 -17.32 21.38 -0.47
C ASN A 416 -17.87 22.67 -1.07
N ASP A 417 -17.12 23.27 -1.99
CA ASP A 417 -17.56 24.45 -2.73
C ASP A 417 -18.16 24.03 -4.08
N SER A 418 -19.45 24.26 -4.25
CA SER A 418 -20.15 23.99 -5.50
C SER A 418 -19.59 24.77 -6.69
N THR A 419 -18.86 25.86 -6.45
CA THR A 419 -18.21 26.65 -7.52
C THR A 419 -16.97 25.96 -8.07
N GLU A 420 -16.39 24.97 -7.35
CA GLU A 420 -15.25 24.18 -7.78
C GLU A 420 -15.65 22.93 -8.59
N TYR A 421 -16.93 22.77 -8.93
CA TYR A 421 -17.42 21.58 -9.64
C TYR A 421 -16.61 21.23 -10.88
N PHE A 422 -16.29 22.23 -11.73
CA PHE A 422 -15.51 22.01 -12.93
C PHE A 422 -14.08 21.53 -12.60
N PHE A 423 -13.41 22.16 -11.62
CA PHE A 423 -12.09 21.78 -11.16
C PHE A 423 -12.08 20.33 -10.64
N ASN A 424 -12.97 20.00 -9.73
CA ASN A 424 -13.09 18.67 -9.15
C ASN A 424 -13.32 17.60 -10.22
N ARG A 425 -14.16 17.88 -11.23
CA ARG A 425 -14.41 16.96 -12.34
C ARG A 425 -13.17 16.71 -13.20
N ILE A 426 -12.42 17.73 -13.58
CA ILE A 426 -11.20 17.55 -14.40
C ILE A 426 -10.08 16.83 -13.63
N VAL A 427 -10.03 17.01 -12.31
CA VAL A 427 -9.07 16.30 -11.43
C VAL A 427 -9.49 14.83 -11.27
N ASN A 428 -10.73 14.57 -10.83
CA ASN A 428 -11.21 13.21 -10.54
C ASN A 428 -11.23 12.30 -11.77
N LEU A 429 -11.49 12.85 -12.96
CA LEU A 429 -11.41 12.13 -14.23
C LEU A 429 -9.97 12.05 -14.80
N GLY A 430 -8.97 12.54 -14.07
CA GLY A 430 -7.56 12.50 -14.47
C GLY A 430 -7.22 13.36 -15.71
N ILE A 431 -8.12 14.25 -16.14
CA ILE A 431 -7.94 15.04 -17.36
C ILE A 431 -6.77 16.00 -17.21
N LEU A 432 -6.65 16.66 -16.07
CA LEU A 432 -5.59 17.61 -15.78
C LEU A 432 -4.22 16.92 -15.76
N TYR A 433 -4.14 15.75 -15.11
CA TYR A 433 -2.92 14.95 -15.12
C TYR A 433 -2.54 14.48 -16.54
N GLN A 434 -3.51 13.99 -17.31
CA GLN A 434 -3.28 13.55 -18.69
C GLN A 434 -2.76 14.70 -19.55
N TYR A 435 -3.34 15.89 -19.42
CA TYR A 435 -2.85 17.07 -20.14
C TYR A 435 -1.41 17.41 -19.77
N ALA A 436 -1.05 17.37 -18.47
CA ALA A 436 0.30 17.60 -18.00
C ALA A 436 1.31 16.61 -18.62
N PHE A 437 0.94 15.32 -18.63
CA PHE A 437 1.75 14.26 -19.23
C PHE A 437 1.97 14.49 -20.73
N ASP A 438 0.89 14.75 -21.48
CA ASP A 438 0.96 15.00 -22.92
C ASP A 438 1.74 16.29 -23.23
N TYR A 439 1.64 17.30 -22.38
CA TYR A 439 2.42 18.53 -22.50
C TYR A 439 3.92 18.24 -22.33
N CYS A 440 4.29 17.48 -21.31
CA CYS A 440 5.68 17.08 -21.10
C CYS A 440 6.23 16.28 -22.28
N ASP A 441 5.44 15.34 -22.81
CA ASP A 441 5.85 14.52 -23.96
C ASP A 441 6.05 15.36 -25.23
N ARG A 442 5.21 16.37 -25.46
CA ARG A 442 5.32 17.28 -26.62
C ARG A 442 6.49 18.28 -26.51
N ASN A 443 6.83 18.72 -25.29
CA ASN A 443 7.79 19.79 -25.05
C ASN A 443 9.08 19.31 -24.38
N ARG A 444 9.41 18.03 -24.53
CA ARG A 444 10.50 17.35 -23.81
C ARG A 444 11.84 18.06 -23.93
N GLN A 445 12.20 18.54 -25.12
CA GLN A 445 13.48 19.22 -25.36
C GLN A 445 13.56 20.57 -24.63
N GLU A 446 12.49 21.34 -24.65
CA GLU A 446 12.40 22.62 -23.94
C GLU A 446 12.46 22.43 -22.41
N LEU A 447 11.67 21.48 -21.91
CA LEU A 447 11.59 21.17 -20.49
C LEU A 447 12.89 20.56 -19.93
N ALA A 448 13.68 19.86 -20.75
CA ALA A 448 14.99 19.34 -20.36
C ALA A 448 16.03 20.42 -20.01
N ALA A 449 15.77 21.68 -20.36
CA ALA A 449 16.60 22.82 -19.95
C ALA A 449 16.54 23.09 -18.44
N PHE A 450 15.43 22.77 -17.78
CA PHE A 450 15.28 22.91 -16.34
C PHE A 450 16.06 21.81 -15.61
N LYS A 451 17.03 22.19 -14.79
CA LYS A 451 17.90 21.25 -14.06
C LYS A 451 17.53 21.12 -12.58
N THR A 452 16.73 22.05 -12.04
CA THR A 452 16.30 22.07 -10.64
C THR A 452 14.85 22.52 -10.54
N VAL A 453 14.17 22.08 -9.48
CA VAL A 453 12.79 22.49 -9.14
C VAL A 453 12.70 24.01 -8.99
N ASP A 454 13.68 24.63 -8.31
CA ASP A 454 13.72 26.07 -8.08
C ASP A 454 13.84 26.89 -9.37
N ALA A 455 14.67 26.45 -10.33
CA ALA A 455 14.77 27.09 -11.65
C ALA A 455 13.46 26.96 -12.44
N PHE A 456 12.82 25.79 -12.37
CA PHE A 456 11.52 25.55 -13.00
C PHE A 456 10.44 26.43 -12.37
N ASP A 457 10.34 26.44 -11.03
CA ASP A 457 9.32 27.21 -10.32
C ASP A 457 9.37 28.71 -10.64
N LYS A 458 10.57 29.29 -10.67
CA LYS A 458 10.77 30.73 -10.95
C LYS A 458 10.44 31.09 -12.40
N SER A 459 10.72 30.21 -13.34
CA SER A 459 10.69 30.56 -14.77
C SER A 459 9.48 30.01 -15.52
N PHE A 460 8.99 28.81 -15.16
CA PHE A 460 7.86 28.20 -15.83
C PHE A 460 6.53 28.78 -15.32
N LYS A 461 5.69 29.21 -16.26
CA LYS A 461 4.34 29.69 -15.98
C LYS A 461 3.34 29.00 -16.88
N VAL A 462 2.24 28.56 -16.30
CA VAL A 462 1.10 28.06 -17.06
C VAL A 462 0.48 29.23 -17.82
N SER A 463 0.50 29.15 -19.16
CA SER A 463 -0.05 30.19 -20.02
C SER A 463 -1.56 30.04 -20.20
N ASP A 464 -2.21 31.13 -20.66
CA ASP A 464 -3.64 31.12 -21.01
C ASP A 464 -3.94 30.08 -22.09
N ARG A 465 -3.02 29.89 -23.02
CA ARG A 465 -3.13 28.87 -24.05
C ARG A 465 -3.22 27.48 -23.45
N MET A 466 -2.36 27.15 -22.48
CA MET A 466 -2.36 25.84 -21.82
C MET A 466 -3.66 25.58 -21.09
N PHE A 467 -4.18 26.57 -20.35
CA PHE A 467 -5.47 26.45 -19.68
C PHE A 467 -6.63 26.25 -20.65
N ASN A 468 -6.66 27.00 -21.76
CA ASN A 468 -7.69 26.86 -22.79
C ASN A 468 -7.61 25.49 -23.49
N GLU A 469 -6.41 24.95 -23.74
CA GLU A 469 -6.23 23.60 -24.27
C GLU A 469 -6.73 22.53 -23.28
N LEU A 470 -6.46 22.68 -21.97
CA LEU A 470 -7.00 21.83 -20.90
C LEU A 470 -8.54 21.85 -20.89
N VAL A 471 -9.14 23.03 -20.96
CA VAL A 471 -10.61 23.18 -21.02
C VAL A 471 -11.18 22.49 -22.25
N ALA A 472 -10.57 22.69 -23.42
CA ALA A 472 -11.00 22.04 -24.66
C ALA A 472 -10.90 20.50 -24.58
N GLN A 473 -9.87 19.98 -23.92
CA GLN A 473 -9.72 18.54 -23.66
C GLN A 473 -10.80 18.02 -22.71
N ALA A 474 -11.14 18.79 -21.67
CA ALA A 474 -12.21 18.46 -20.73
C ALA A 474 -13.57 18.40 -21.44
N GLU A 475 -13.88 19.38 -22.28
CA GLU A 475 -15.12 19.43 -23.05
C GLU A 475 -15.25 18.26 -24.03
N LYS A 476 -14.17 17.84 -24.69
CA LYS A 476 -14.15 16.64 -25.54
C LYS A 476 -14.46 15.36 -24.76
N LYS A 477 -14.09 15.31 -23.47
CA LYS A 477 -14.40 14.18 -22.56
C LYS A 477 -15.76 14.34 -21.86
N GLY A 478 -16.59 15.32 -22.28
CA GLY A 478 -17.94 15.52 -21.75
C GLY A 478 -18.01 16.33 -20.44
N VAL A 479 -16.89 16.89 -19.98
CA VAL A 479 -16.89 17.79 -18.81
C VAL A 479 -17.14 19.21 -19.26
N LYS A 480 -18.35 19.70 -19.00
CA LYS A 480 -18.77 21.08 -19.32
C LYS A 480 -18.78 21.90 -18.04
N GLY A 481 -18.44 23.17 -18.15
CA GLY A 481 -18.54 24.18 -17.10
C GLY A 481 -18.98 25.52 -17.67
N SER A 482 -19.69 26.33 -16.88
CA SER A 482 -19.95 27.72 -17.19
C SER A 482 -18.65 28.53 -17.20
N GLU A 483 -18.62 29.67 -17.85
CA GLU A 483 -17.44 30.55 -17.87
C GLU A 483 -17.04 30.97 -16.45
N LYS A 484 -18.02 31.14 -15.54
CA LYS A 484 -17.76 31.43 -14.12
C LYS A 484 -17.03 30.28 -13.43
N GLU A 485 -17.47 29.03 -13.59
CA GLU A 485 -16.82 27.84 -13.00
C GLU A 485 -15.41 27.63 -13.55
N LYS A 486 -15.21 27.83 -14.87
CA LYS A 486 -13.89 27.77 -15.50
C LYS A 486 -12.96 28.86 -14.96
N GLN A 487 -13.47 30.08 -14.73
CA GLN A 487 -12.70 31.17 -14.18
C GLN A 487 -12.28 30.91 -12.73
N VAL A 488 -13.18 30.34 -11.91
CA VAL A 488 -12.85 29.91 -10.53
C VAL A 488 -11.80 28.82 -10.55
N ALA A 489 -11.98 27.79 -11.36
CA ALA A 489 -11.08 26.64 -11.48
C ALA A 489 -9.67 27.00 -11.99
N ARG A 490 -9.48 28.17 -12.58
CA ARG A 490 -8.22 28.53 -13.27
C ARG A 490 -7.02 28.59 -12.36
N LYS A 491 -7.18 29.18 -11.18
CA LYS A 491 -6.07 29.37 -10.22
C LYS A 491 -5.54 28.01 -9.75
N GLU A 492 -6.45 27.17 -9.25
CA GLU A 492 -6.14 25.81 -8.74
C GLU A 492 -5.62 24.92 -9.87
N SER A 493 -6.25 24.96 -11.06
CA SER A 493 -5.78 24.23 -12.23
C SER A 493 -4.36 24.61 -12.64
N ASN A 494 -4.01 25.90 -12.60
CA ASN A 494 -2.68 26.37 -12.97
C ASN A 494 -1.61 25.88 -11.98
N ILE A 495 -1.90 25.91 -10.66
CA ILE A 495 -1.01 25.40 -9.62
C ILE A 495 -0.80 23.89 -9.81
N LEU A 496 -1.89 23.13 -9.89
CA LEU A 496 -1.83 21.69 -9.99
C LEU A 496 -1.22 21.21 -11.32
N LEU A 497 -1.50 21.89 -12.43
CA LEU A 497 -0.89 21.62 -13.72
C LEU A 497 0.63 21.84 -13.67
N LYS A 498 1.08 22.95 -13.08
CA LYS A 498 2.50 23.25 -12.88
C LYS A 498 3.17 22.17 -12.02
N ALA A 499 2.52 21.75 -10.93
CA ALA A 499 3.00 20.70 -10.04
C ALA A 499 3.12 19.34 -10.77
N TYR A 500 2.14 18.95 -11.58
CA TYR A 500 2.23 17.70 -12.37
C TYR A 500 3.29 17.75 -13.47
N ILE A 501 3.51 18.90 -14.10
CA ILE A 501 4.61 19.06 -15.06
C ILE A 501 5.95 18.92 -14.32
N ALA A 502 6.09 19.54 -13.16
CA ALA A 502 7.30 19.41 -12.33
C ALA A 502 7.51 17.96 -11.85
N ARG A 503 6.44 17.21 -11.54
CA ARG A 503 6.51 15.78 -11.20
C ARG A 503 7.10 14.95 -12.34
N ASN A 504 6.73 15.24 -13.57
CA ASN A 504 7.30 14.56 -14.74
C ASN A 504 8.80 14.85 -14.96
N LEU A 505 9.32 15.95 -14.40
CA LEU A 505 10.73 16.35 -14.52
C LEU A 505 11.59 15.95 -13.32
N PHE A 506 11.03 15.99 -12.12
CA PHE A 506 11.75 15.92 -10.85
C PHE A 506 11.09 14.99 -9.83
N ASP A 507 10.17 14.13 -10.23
CA ASP A 507 9.40 13.24 -9.36
C ASP A 507 8.64 14.02 -8.25
N ASP A 508 8.49 13.40 -7.11
CA ASP A 508 7.79 13.98 -5.96
C ASP A 508 8.51 15.20 -5.38
N GLU A 509 9.83 15.29 -5.56
CA GLU A 509 10.60 16.50 -5.21
C GLU A 509 10.13 17.74 -6.02
N GLY A 510 9.61 17.54 -7.22
CA GLY A 510 8.99 18.61 -8.02
C GLY A 510 7.55 18.90 -7.67
N PHE A 511 6.78 17.85 -7.34
CA PHE A 511 5.33 17.96 -7.11
C PHE A 511 4.99 18.67 -5.80
N TYR A 512 5.43 18.14 -4.67
CA TYR A 512 4.97 18.58 -3.35
C TYR A 512 5.27 20.05 -3.03
N PRO A 513 6.46 20.60 -3.32
CA PRO A 513 6.72 22.01 -3.07
C PRO A 513 5.81 22.95 -3.86
N LEU A 514 5.40 22.58 -5.07
CA LEU A 514 4.51 23.38 -5.91
C LEU A 514 3.04 23.18 -5.60
N TYR A 515 2.67 22.01 -5.08
CA TYR A 515 1.31 21.69 -4.62
C TYR A 515 1.00 22.30 -3.24
N GLN A 516 1.99 22.51 -2.41
CA GLN A 516 1.90 23.02 -1.03
C GLN A 516 0.86 24.15 -0.84
N PRO A 517 0.75 25.18 -1.71
CA PRO A 517 -0.22 26.26 -1.53
C PRO A 517 -1.70 25.84 -1.59
N MET A 518 -1.99 24.65 -2.11
CA MET A 518 -3.33 24.08 -2.21
C MET A 518 -3.64 23.07 -1.11
N ASP A 519 -2.70 22.77 -0.23
CA ASP A 519 -2.83 21.74 0.79
C ASP A 519 -3.32 22.35 2.11
N ASP A 520 -4.63 22.40 2.32
CA ASP A 520 -5.28 23.00 3.49
C ASP A 520 -4.80 22.39 4.81
N ILE A 521 -4.61 21.08 4.84
CA ILE A 521 -4.13 20.37 6.05
C ILE A 521 -2.69 20.80 6.36
N LEU A 522 -1.84 20.90 5.35
CA LEU A 522 -0.46 21.36 5.51
C LEU A 522 -0.42 22.82 5.96
N GLN A 523 -1.23 23.70 5.36
CA GLN A 523 -1.31 25.10 5.76
C GLN A 523 -1.75 25.22 7.23
N LYS A 524 -2.76 24.44 7.63
CA LYS A 524 -3.23 24.41 9.03
C LYS A 524 -2.16 23.90 10.00
N ALA A 525 -1.39 22.90 9.61
CA ALA A 525 -0.27 22.41 10.42
C ALA A 525 0.84 23.48 10.60
N MET A 526 1.12 24.27 9.58
CA MET A 526 2.07 25.38 9.66
C MET A 526 1.60 26.46 10.66
N GLU A 527 0.30 26.82 10.63
CA GLU A 527 -0.31 27.73 11.60
C GLU A 527 -0.13 27.23 13.04
N VAL A 528 -0.47 25.94 13.27
CA VAL A 528 -0.33 25.30 14.59
C VAL A 528 1.10 25.37 15.11
N LEU A 529 2.09 25.01 14.27
CA LEU A 529 3.50 25.05 14.65
C LEU A 529 4.01 26.48 14.97
N ASP A 530 3.40 27.49 14.36
CA ASP A 530 3.74 28.89 14.63
C ASP A 530 3.12 29.41 15.94
N ASP A 531 1.93 28.95 16.30
CA ASP A 531 1.23 29.35 17.52
C ASP A 531 1.83 28.67 18.77
N GLU A 532 2.21 27.38 18.69
CA GLU A 532 2.91 26.69 19.78
C GLU A 532 4.22 27.41 20.16
N LYS A 533 4.98 27.91 19.18
CA LYS A 533 6.20 28.69 19.43
C LYS A 533 5.94 30.02 20.16
N LYS A 534 4.76 30.61 19.98
CA LYS A 534 4.39 31.87 20.70
C LYS A 534 3.99 31.59 22.14
N SER A 535 3.41 30.41 22.43
CA SER A 535 2.98 30.03 23.79
C SER A 535 4.12 29.56 24.70
N GLU A 536 5.25 29.15 24.14
CA GLU A 536 6.47 28.77 24.88
C GLU A 536 7.39 29.96 25.23
N LYS A 537 7.13 31.14 24.69
CA LYS A 537 7.83 32.40 25.01
C LYS A 537 7.10 33.24 26.06
#